data_9f445ea72affb5dad018d5b160c79bb7
#
_entry.id   9f445ea72affb5dad018d5b160c79bb7
#
_cell.length_a   1.000
_cell.length_b   1.000
_cell.length_c   1.000
_cell.angle_alpha   90.00
_cell.angle_beta   90.00
_cell.angle_gamma   90.00
#
_symmetry.space_group_name_H-M   'P 1'
#
loop_
_entity.id
_entity.type
_entity.pdbx_description
1 polymer ?
#
loop_
_entity_poly.entity_id
_entity_poly.type
_entity_poly.pdbx_seq_one_letter_code
_entity_poly.pdbx_strand_id
1 'polypeptide(L)'
;MKKSRLLSLFLSLVLITGLLTTFASASSGSAILDEMDVNAKAAILMDPDTNEILYEKNSHEKMYPASITKVMTCLLTLEAVDAGQLTLEQTVTASQAIHTGIGDNASTADIKAGEEIRIIDLLYAALLPSANEACNVMAEAVSGDVASFVELMNQRAAELGMTGTHFANTHGYHDDNHYTTAYDVYLMSKEAMKHETFRTIVSSLNYTMPATNLHPEERIIRSTNALISNFRITGYLYRYATGVKTGFTPEAGYCLSASATKEDRNLISVVMGCEREEGATGSAGYTYFSESSRLLEWGFNNFSRQVMLDGTKRDIPEVEVTLGKDTNYVTLAPQGEISALLPNDVSTEDLKYDYTLNAKSVEAPVEQGQQLGTISVSFNGQTYGTLPLVASISVERDPWLYRLDRLEKFFGQLWVKVLLVVILILVVFLVLRRLLFGSRRGRYGSHSGGGRRSRYTGSRPQR
;
A
#
# COMPACT_ATOMS: atom_id res chain seq x y z
N MET A 1 10.11 19.17 54.45
CA MET A 1 9.20 19.55 53.34
C MET A 1 9.81 20.40 52.21
N LYS A 2 10.97 21.07 52.37
CA LYS A 2 11.59 21.88 51.29
C LYS A 2 12.46 21.08 50.29
N LYS A 3 13.01 19.93 50.69
CA LYS A 3 13.87 19.09 49.81
C LYS A 3 13.10 18.23 48.76
N SER A 4 11.84 17.85 49.07
CA SER A 4 11.01 17.07 48.15
C SER A 4 10.42 17.91 46.99
N ARG A 5 10.21 19.22 47.22
CA ARG A 5 9.72 20.15 46.19
C ARG A 5 10.80 20.54 45.16
N LEU A 6 12.08 20.57 45.58
CA LEU A 6 13.19 20.81 44.66
C LEU A 6 13.49 19.61 43.78
N LEU A 7 13.30 18.37 44.29
CA LEU A 7 13.48 17.15 43.52
C LEU A 7 12.38 16.96 42.47
N SER A 8 11.12 17.34 42.78
CA SER A 8 10.02 17.29 41.82
C SER A 8 10.12 18.35 40.72
N LEU A 9 10.67 19.53 41.04
CA LEU A 9 10.93 20.58 40.04
C LEU A 9 12.10 20.22 39.12
N PHE A 10 13.12 19.51 39.62
CA PHE A 10 14.22 19.02 38.78
C PHE A 10 13.78 17.87 37.89
N LEU A 11 12.91 16.97 38.34
CA LEU A 11 12.36 15.90 37.55
C LEU A 11 11.38 16.38 36.45
N SER A 12 10.60 17.45 36.73
CA SER A 12 9.73 18.07 35.72
C SER A 12 10.52 18.90 34.70
N LEU A 13 11.66 19.47 35.05
CA LEU A 13 12.53 20.21 34.13
C LEU A 13 13.30 19.23 33.17
N VAL A 14 13.70 18.04 33.66
CA VAL A 14 14.34 17.01 32.86
C VAL A 14 13.34 16.36 31.91
N LEU A 15 12.05 16.27 32.27
CA LEU A 15 10.98 15.76 31.40
C LEU A 15 10.57 16.78 30.32
N ILE A 16 10.73 18.09 30.53
CA ILE A 16 10.42 19.12 29.54
C ILE A 16 11.58 19.31 28.53
N THR A 17 12.82 19.08 28.94
CA THR A 17 13.98 19.15 28.02
C THR A 17 14.12 17.90 27.15
N GLY A 18 13.43 16.78 27.47
CA GLY A 18 13.43 15.56 26.67
C GLY A 18 12.44 15.54 25.49
N LEU A 19 11.60 16.59 25.32
CA LEU A 19 10.60 16.66 24.26
C LEU A 19 10.89 17.71 23.17
N LEU A 20 12.09 18.30 23.18
CA LEU A 20 12.64 18.96 22.01
C LEU A 20 13.36 17.91 21.15
N THR A 21 12.59 16.96 20.60
CA THR A 21 13.01 16.27 19.38
C THR A 21 13.07 17.33 18.30
N THR A 22 14.27 17.82 18.05
CA THR A 22 14.58 18.38 16.74
C THR A 22 14.08 17.36 15.73
N PHE A 23 13.05 17.71 14.97
CA PHE A 23 12.83 17.10 13.67
C PHE A 23 14.09 17.44 12.87
N ALA A 24 15.13 16.62 12.99
CA ALA A 24 16.10 16.51 11.95
C ALA A 24 15.25 16.08 10.74
N SER A 25 15.08 16.96 9.77
CA SER A 25 14.71 16.52 8.43
C SER A 25 15.72 15.43 8.10
N ALA A 26 15.29 14.18 8.12
CA ALA A 26 16.07 13.10 7.57
C ALA A 26 16.28 13.54 6.12
N SER A 27 17.52 13.82 5.74
CA SER A 27 17.90 13.92 4.34
C SER A 27 17.29 12.71 3.66
N SER A 28 16.45 12.91 2.67
CA SER A 28 15.97 11.82 1.83
C SER A 28 17.22 11.11 1.30
N GLY A 29 17.22 9.77 1.28
CA GLY A 29 18.33 9.00 0.71
C GLY A 29 18.49 9.21 -0.81
N SER A 30 17.89 10.29 -1.36
CA SER A 30 17.85 10.62 -2.79
C SER A 30 17.92 12.14 -2.96
N ALA A 31 18.93 12.60 -3.69
CA ALA A 31 19.08 14.01 -4.08
C ALA A 31 17.95 14.45 -5.04
N ILE A 32 17.41 13.51 -5.82
CA ILE A 32 16.31 13.76 -6.76
C ILE A 32 15.07 14.28 -6.04
N LEU A 33 14.76 13.75 -4.85
CA LEU A 33 13.59 14.16 -4.07
C LEU A 33 13.73 15.59 -3.52
N ASP A 34 14.94 16.03 -3.25
CA ASP A 34 15.23 17.35 -2.68
C ASP A 34 15.26 18.48 -3.73
N GLU A 35 15.39 18.16 -5.03
CA GLU A 35 15.51 19.14 -6.12
C GLU A 35 14.17 19.68 -6.64
N MET A 36 13.05 18.96 -6.42
CA MET A 36 11.76 19.33 -6.99
C MET A 36 11.00 20.26 -6.05
N ASP A 37 10.75 21.49 -6.49
CA ASP A 37 9.79 22.41 -5.87
C ASP A 37 8.74 22.84 -6.88
N VAL A 38 7.47 22.77 -6.49
CA VAL A 38 6.30 23.12 -7.33
C VAL A 38 5.71 24.43 -6.87
N ASN A 39 5.53 25.38 -7.81
CA ASN A 39 4.89 26.67 -7.54
C ASN A 39 3.36 26.51 -7.47
N ALA A 40 2.91 25.85 -6.41
CA ALA A 40 1.51 25.65 -6.05
C ALA A 40 1.37 25.68 -4.52
N LYS A 41 0.17 25.99 -4.00
CA LYS A 41 -0.09 25.90 -2.55
C LYS A 41 -0.11 24.45 -2.08
N ALA A 42 -0.69 23.57 -2.88
CA ALA A 42 -0.67 22.12 -2.64
C ALA A 42 -0.43 21.37 -3.94
N ALA A 43 0.34 20.29 -3.89
CA ALA A 43 0.61 19.44 -5.05
C ALA A 43 0.87 18.00 -4.67
N ILE A 44 0.55 17.08 -5.59
CA ILE A 44 0.91 15.66 -5.46
C ILE A 44 1.16 15.07 -6.85
N LEU A 45 2.09 14.12 -6.92
CA LEU A 45 2.33 13.25 -8.07
C LEU A 45 2.32 11.80 -7.60
N MET A 46 1.50 11.00 -8.24
CA MET A 46 1.39 9.59 -7.88
C MET A 46 1.32 8.68 -9.12
N ASP A 47 1.80 7.46 -8.93
CA ASP A 47 1.56 6.35 -9.84
C ASP A 47 0.20 5.70 -9.48
N PRO A 48 -0.80 5.72 -10.39
CA PRO A 48 -2.11 5.14 -10.11
C PRO A 48 -2.13 3.61 -10.09
N ASP A 49 -1.13 2.94 -10.65
CA ASP A 49 -1.05 1.49 -10.72
C ASP A 49 -0.53 0.89 -9.41
N THR A 50 0.41 1.59 -8.77
CA THR A 50 1.05 1.15 -7.51
C THR A 50 0.56 1.92 -6.27
N ASN A 51 -0.03 3.11 -6.44
CA ASN A 51 -0.35 4.11 -5.41
C ASN A 51 0.90 4.73 -4.74
N GLU A 52 2.05 4.64 -5.37
CA GLU A 52 3.26 5.26 -4.85
C GLU A 52 3.21 6.77 -5.02
N ILE A 53 3.52 7.48 -3.94
CA ILE A 53 3.68 8.94 -3.94
C ILE A 53 5.11 9.25 -4.41
N LEU A 54 5.23 9.95 -5.54
CA LEU A 54 6.53 10.35 -6.08
C LEU A 54 6.92 11.76 -5.62
N TYR A 55 5.93 12.62 -5.43
CA TYR A 55 6.09 13.98 -4.91
C TYR A 55 4.85 14.40 -4.13
N GLU A 56 5.06 15.13 -3.03
CA GLU A 56 3.98 15.78 -2.32
C GLU A 56 4.41 17.11 -1.71
N LYS A 57 3.48 18.05 -1.69
CA LYS A 57 3.59 19.35 -1.04
C LYS A 57 2.22 19.72 -0.51
N ASN A 58 2.08 19.83 0.81
CA ASN A 58 0.82 20.18 1.47
C ASN A 58 -0.39 19.36 0.96
N SER A 59 -0.16 18.09 0.58
CA SER A 59 -1.10 17.27 -0.18
C SER A 59 -2.40 16.98 0.57
N HIS A 60 -2.41 17.10 1.89
CA HIS A 60 -3.56 16.93 2.78
C HIS A 60 -4.14 18.24 3.33
N GLU A 61 -3.62 19.40 2.91
CA GLU A 61 -4.22 20.68 3.28
C GLU A 61 -5.56 20.90 2.58
N LYS A 62 -6.50 21.52 3.30
CA LYS A 62 -7.80 21.89 2.75
C LYS A 62 -7.68 22.99 1.72
N MET A 63 -8.18 22.73 0.53
CA MET A 63 -8.20 23.62 -0.61
C MET A 63 -9.59 23.65 -1.24
N TYR A 64 -9.91 24.70 -1.97
CA TYR A 64 -11.11 24.75 -2.80
C TYR A 64 -10.88 24.08 -4.15
N PRO A 65 -11.69 23.09 -4.54
CA PRO A 65 -11.48 22.32 -5.77
C PRO A 65 -11.84 23.07 -7.05
N ALA A 66 -12.67 24.10 -6.98
CA ALA A 66 -13.31 24.69 -8.14
C ALA A 66 -13.93 23.61 -9.05
N SER A 67 -13.84 23.79 -10.38
CA SER A 67 -14.43 22.84 -11.35
C SER A 67 -13.79 21.44 -11.40
N ILE A 68 -12.75 21.14 -10.60
CA ILE A 68 -12.28 19.75 -10.45
C ILE A 68 -13.38 18.88 -9.80
N THR A 69 -14.27 19.46 -9.03
CA THR A 69 -15.51 18.84 -8.50
C THR A 69 -16.25 18.00 -9.53
N LYS A 70 -16.28 18.45 -10.80
CA LYS A 70 -17.02 17.78 -11.88
C LYS A 70 -16.52 16.38 -12.19
N VAL A 71 -15.30 16.04 -11.74
CA VAL A 71 -14.79 14.66 -11.83
C VAL A 71 -15.67 13.74 -11.01
N MET A 72 -16.05 14.12 -9.78
CA MET A 72 -16.96 13.32 -8.94
C MET A 72 -18.35 13.21 -9.56
N THR A 73 -18.90 14.31 -10.07
CA THR A 73 -20.21 14.31 -10.73
C THR A 73 -20.24 13.38 -11.94
N CYS A 74 -19.20 13.42 -12.78
CA CYS A 74 -19.12 12.54 -13.94
C CYS A 74 -18.82 11.08 -13.54
N LEU A 75 -18.02 10.85 -12.48
CA LEU A 75 -17.78 9.52 -11.94
C LEU A 75 -19.09 8.85 -11.51
N LEU A 76 -19.89 9.51 -10.67
CA LEU A 76 -21.17 8.99 -10.20
C LEU A 76 -22.17 8.77 -11.33
N THR A 77 -22.18 9.64 -12.35
CA THR A 77 -22.99 9.46 -13.53
C THR A 77 -22.60 8.21 -14.31
N LEU A 78 -21.28 7.96 -14.46
CA LEU A 78 -20.78 6.75 -15.12
C LEU A 78 -21.03 5.49 -14.30
N GLU A 79 -20.89 5.56 -12.99
CA GLU A 79 -21.23 4.45 -12.09
C GLU A 79 -22.72 4.10 -12.17
N ALA A 80 -23.61 5.11 -12.31
CA ALA A 80 -25.04 4.88 -12.55
C ALA A 80 -25.31 4.22 -13.93
N VAL A 81 -24.50 4.54 -14.96
CA VAL A 81 -24.56 3.87 -16.26
C VAL A 81 -24.07 2.42 -16.13
N ASP A 82 -22.96 2.19 -15.46
CA ASP A 82 -22.42 0.83 -15.27
C ASP A 82 -23.35 -0.05 -14.42
N ALA A 83 -24.09 0.55 -13.49
CA ALA A 83 -25.15 -0.12 -12.71
C ALA A 83 -26.46 -0.35 -13.50
N GLY A 84 -26.56 0.14 -14.75
CA GLY A 84 -27.75 0.02 -15.60
C GLY A 84 -28.93 0.90 -15.17
N GLN A 85 -28.70 1.91 -14.31
CA GLN A 85 -29.73 2.90 -13.92
C GLN A 85 -29.95 3.91 -15.04
N LEU A 86 -28.90 4.24 -15.78
CA LEU A 86 -28.90 5.13 -16.94
C LEU A 86 -28.24 4.43 -18.13
N THR A 87 -28.42 5.02 -19.33
CA THR A 87 -27.57 4.69 -20.49
C THR A 87 -26.95 5.93 -21.07
N LEU A 88 -25.79 5.82 -21.70
CA LEU A 88 -25.09 6.97 -22.31
C LEU A 88 -25.95 7.68 -23.37
N GLU A 89 -26.75 6.94 -24.13
CA GLU A 89 -27.64 7.46 -25.19
C GLU A 89 -29.02 7.90 -24.66
N GLN A 90 -29.29 7.70 -23.37
CA GLN A 90 -30.53 8.13 -22.77
C GLN A 90 -30.63 9.66 -22.81
N THR A 91 -31.75 10.15 -23.36
CA THR A 91 -32.10 11.57 -23.37
C THR A 91 -32.84 11.92 -22.07
N VAL A 92 -32.44 13.01 -21.46
CA VAL A 92 -33.06 13.61 -20.27
C VAL A 92 -33.46 15.05 -20.56
N THR A 93 -34.48 15.54 -19.88
CA THR A 93 -34.91 16.94 -20.04
C THR A 93 -34.33 17.79 -18.92
N ALA A 94 -33.59 18.82 -19.26
CA ALA A 94 -33.05 19.78 -18.31
C ALA A 94 -34.16 20.54 -17.59
N SER A 95 -34.23 20.48 -16.27
CA SER A 95 -35.28 21.11 -15.46
C SER A 95 -35.12 22.64 -15.36
N GLN A 96 -36.03 23.32 -14.72
CA GLN A 96 -35.85 24.75 -14.39
C GLN A 96 -34.80 25.00 -13.32
N ALA A 97 -34.39 23.95 -12.57
CA ALA A 97 -33.45 24.03 -11.49
C ALA A 97 -31.97 23.91 -11.95
N ILE A 98 -31.69 23.77 -13.25
CA ILE A 98 -30.32 23.58 -13.79
C ILE A 98 -29.36 24.70 -13.41
N HIS A 99 -29.84 25.89 -13.10
CA HIS A 99 -29.00 27.03 -12.66
C HIS A 99 -28.88 27.16 -11.14
N THR A 100 -29.41 26.21 -10.37
CA THR A 100 -29.33 26.26 -8.90
C THR A 100 -27.88 26.28 -8.44
N GLY A 101 -27.53 27.27 -7.61
CA GLY A 101 -26.17 27.44 -7.08
C GLY A 101 -25.12 27.88 -8.10
N ILE A 102 -25.52 28.29 -9.31
CA ILE A 102 -24.63 28.77 -10.37
C ILE A 102 -24.73 30.29 -10.43
N GLY A 103 -23.61 30.97 -10.25
CA GLY A 103 -23.51 32.42 -10.35
C GLY A 103 -23.32 32.92 -11.79
N ASP A 104 -23.44 34.22 -11.93
CA ASP A 104 -23.15 34.91 -13.21
C ASP A 104 -21.70 34.64 -13.63
N ASN A 105 -21.41 34.56 -14.90
CA ASN A 105 -20.08 34.27 -15.48
C ASN A 105 -19.54 32.84 -15.21
N ALA A 106 -20.37 31.93 -14.75
CA ALA A 106 -19.99 30.51 -14.65
C ALA A 106 -19.77 29.89 -16.04
N SER A 107 -18.91 28.85 -16.09
CA SER A 107 -18.70 28.09 -17.33
C SER A 107 -19.99 27.38 -17.75
N THR A 108 -20.34 27.49 -19.03
CA THR A 108 -21.58 26.99 -19.63
C THR A 108 -21.34 26.33 -20.98
N ALA A 109 -22.20 25.41 -21.37
CA ALA A 109 -22.38 24.89 -22.74
C ALA A 109 -23.69 25.40 -23.36
N ASP A 110 -24.31 26.44 -22.75
CA ASP A 110 -25.58 27.06 -23.16
C ASP A 110 -26.75 26.06 -23.15
N ILE A 111 -26.77 25.16 -22.16
CA ILE A 111 -27.90 24.24 -21.96
C ILE A 111 -29.04 25.02 -21.32
N LYS A 112 -30.24 24.88 -21.87
CA LYS A 112 -31.45 25.62 -21.46
C LYS A 112 -32.43 24.74 -20.73
N ALA A 113 -33.18 25.31 -19.81
CA ALA A 113 -34.31 24.61 -19.20
C ALA A 113 -35.31 24.16 -20.27
N GLY A 114 -35.73 22.91 -20.22
CA GLY A 114 -36.59 22.26 -21.24
C GLY A 114 -35.81 21.65 -22.40
N GLU A 115 -34.46 21.74 -22.41
CA GLU A 115 -33.66 21.09 -23.43
C GLU A 115 -33.58 19.58 -23.20
N GLU A 116 -33.79 18.82 -24.27
CA GLU A 116 -33.66 17.38 -24.30
C GLU A 116 -32.23 17.00 -24.77
N ILE A 117 -31.45 16.39 -23.89
CA ILE A 117 -30.00 16.18 -24.10
C ILE A 117 -29.57 14.80 -23.60
N ARG A 118 -28.67 14.13 -24.31
CA ARG A 118 -28.21 12.80 -23.92
C ARG A 118 -27.21 12.87 -22.75
N ILE A 119 -27.16 11.82 -21.97
CA ILE A 119 -26.20 11.68 -20.86
C ILE A 119 -24.76 11.84 -21.37
N ILE A 120 -24.40 11.24 -22.50
CA ILE A 120 -23.05 11.37 -23.07
C ILE A 120 -22.72 12.83 -23.44
N ASP A 121 -23.66 13.59 -23.96
CA ASP A 121 -23.46 15.00 -24.31
C ASP A 121 -23.27 15.87 -23.06
N LEU A 122 -23.97 15.54 -21.95
CA LEU A 122 -23.80 16.19 -20.64
C LEU A 122 -22.41 15.91 -20.04
N LEU A 123 -21.92 14.67 -20.15
CA LEU A 123 -20.56 14.31 -19.71
C LEU A 123 -19.50 15.12 -20.46
N TYR A 124 -19.60 15.21 -21.80
CA TYR A 124 -18.73 16.06 -22.61
C TYR A 124 -18.84 17.54 -22.23
N ALA A 125 -20.06 18.05 -22.01
CA ALA A 125 -20.29 19.43 -21.60
C ALA A 125 -19.67 19.75 -20.22
N ALA A 126 -19.74 18.86 -19.27
CA ALA A 126 -19.15 19.05 -17.94
C ALA A 126 -17.61 18.99 -17.97
N LEU A 127 -17.02 18.08 -18.76
CA LEU A 127 -15.58 17.82 -18.72
C LEU A 127 -14.77 18.71 -19.67
N LEU A 128 -15.26 19.04 -20.87
CA LEU A 128 -14.50 19.84 -21.84
C LEU A 128 -14.63 21.35 -21.58
N PRO A 129 -15.79 22.01 -21.81
CA PRO A 129 -15.94 23.44 -21.56
C PRO A 129 -16.18 23.75 -20.08
N SER A 130 -16.33 22.72 -19.24
CA SER A 130 -16.59 22.87 -17.80
C SER A 130 -17.99 23.39 -17.47
N ALA A 131 -19.04 23.05 -18.25
CA ALA A 131 -20.41 23.51 -18.06
C ALA A 131 -20.95 23.13 -16.67
N ASN A 132 -21.42 24.13 -15.91
CA ASN A 132 -21.93 23.90 -14.56
C ASN A 132 -23.34 23.33 -14.58
N GLU A 133 -24.20 23.82 -15.47
CA GLU A 133 -25.58 23.38 -15.63
C GLU A 133 -25.67 21.90 -16.04
N ALA A 134 -24.71 21.41 -16.84
CA ALA A 134 -24.65 19.99 -17.20
C ALA A 134 -24.54 19.07 -15.96
N CYS A 135 -23.83 19.52 -14.92
CA CYS A 135 -23.69 18.78 -13.68
C CYS A 135 -25.02 18.66 -12.92
N ASN A 136 -25.78 19.74 -12.87
CA ASN A 136 -27.10 19.72 -12.23
C ASN A 136 -28.10 18.81 -12.97
N VAL A 137 -28.07 18.82 -14.32
CA VAL A 137 -28.92 17.91 -15.12
C VAL A 137 -28.56 16.45 -14.87
N MET A 138 -27.25 16.11 -14.81
CA MET A 138 -26.78 14.76 -14.48
C MET A 138 -27.19 14.37 -13.05
N ALA A 139 -27.06 15.28 -12.10
CA ALA A 139 -27.44 15.06 -10.70
C ALA A 139 -28.94 14.72 -10.58
N GLU A 140 -29.79 15.46 -11.26
CA GLU A 140 -31.25 15.16 -11.31
C GLU A 140 -31.52 13.83 -11.99
N ALA A 141 -30.80 13.48 -13.05
CA ALA A 141 -30.97 12.21 -13.75
C ALA A 141 -30.57 10.98 -12.89
N VAL A 142 -29.56 11.13 -12.04
CA VAL A 142 -29.06 10.03 -11.19
C VAL A 142 -29.86 9.92 -9.88
N SER A 143 -30.14 11.04 -9.21
CA SER A 143 -30.66 11.06 -7.83
C SER A 143 -32.04 11.71 -7.69
N GLY A 144 -32.62 12.23 -8.80
CA GLY A 144 -33.90 12.92 -8.80
C GLY A 144 -33.81 14.42 -8.46
N ASP A 145 -32.83 14.84 -7.67
CA ASP A 145 -32.59 16.24 -7.36
C ASP A 145 -31.08 16.48 -7.00
N VAL A 146 -30.68 17.77 -7.04
CA VAL A 146 -29.28 18.18 -6.79
C VAL A 146 -28.84 17.91 -5.34
N ALA A 147 -29.74 18.09 -4.35
CA ALA A 147 -29.37 17.92 -2.95
C ALA A 147 -29.07 16.45 -2.63
N SER A 148 -29.92 15.53 -3.05
CA SER A 148 -29.72 14.08 -2.93
C SER A 148 -28.44 13.62 -3.63
N PHE A 149 -28.12 14.24 -4.79
CA PHE A 149 -26.86 13.93 -5.48
C PHE A 149 -25.62 14.42 -4.72
N VAL A 150 -25.68 15.60 -4.09
CA VAL A 150 -24.58 16.10 -3.25
C VAL A 150 -24.35 15.20 -2.04
N GLU A 151 -25.42 14.65 -1.45
CA GLU A 151 -25.28 13.62 -0.41
C GLU A 151 -24.57 12.37 -0.94
N LEU A 152 -24.93 11.90 -2.13
CA LEU A 152 -24.28 10.78 -2.80
C LEU A 152 -22.78 11.09 -3.10
N MET A 153 -22.46 12.32 -3.53
CA MET A 153 -21.04 12.74 -3.71
C MET A 153 -20.24 12.62 -2.41
N ASN A 154 -20.80 13.05 -1.28
CA ASN A 154 -20.12 12.97 0.02
C ASN A 154 -20.02 11.52 0.52
N GLN A 155 -21.05 10.71 0.29
CA GLN A 155 -20.97 9.28 0.58
C GLN A 155 -19.86 8.62 -0.22
N ARG A 156 -19.80 8.88 -1.54
CA ARG A 156 -18.78 8.29 -2.42
C ARG A 156 -17.37 8.76 -2.07
N ALA A 157 -17.23 10.03 -1.69
CA ALA A 157 -15.96 10.56 -1.17
C ALA A 157 -15.48 9.76 0.05
N ALA A 158 -16.36 9.48 1.01
CA ALA A 158 -16.02 8.66 2.17
C ALA A 158 -15.61 7.21 1.79
N GLU A 159 -16.31 6.59 0.84
CA GLU A 159 -16.00 5.25 0.33
C GLU A 159 -14.62 5.20 -0.37
N LEU A 160 -14.24 6.27 -1.07
CA LEU A 160 -12.93 6.41 -1.70
C LEU A 160 -11.80 6.76 -0.71
N GLY A 161 -12.13 7.03 0.56
CA GLY A 161 -11.16 7.44 1.57
C GLY A 161 -10.76 8.92 1.49
N MET A 162 -11.57 9.76 0.83
CA MET A 162 -11.36 11.21 0.69
C MET A 162 -11.73 11.95 1.99
N THR A 163 -10.94 11.75 3.03
CA THR A 163 -11.26 12.21 4.39
C THR A 163 -11.15 13.72 4.58
N GLY A 164 -10.47 14.42 3.68
CA GLY A 164 -10.31 15.87 3.68
C GLY A 164 -11.30 16.59 2.75
N THR A 165 -12.36 15.91 2.25
CA THR A 165 -13.27 16.43 1.23
C THR A 165 -14.69 16.57 1.76
N HIS A 166 -15.35 17.67 1.34
CA HIS A 166 -16.78 17.88 1.49
C HIS A 166 -17.31 18.63 0.27
N PHE A 167 -18.31 18.07 -0.38
CA PHE A 167 -19.01 18.67 -1.50
C PHE A 167 -20.28 19.38 -1.01
N ALA A 168 -20.46 20.64 -1.45
CA ALA A 168 -21.67 21.44 -1.20
C ALA A 168 -22.49 21.64 -2.48
N ASN A 169 -21.94 21.36 -3.66
CA ASN A 169 -22.60 21.44 -4.95
C ASN A 169 -21.98 20.49 -5.97
N THR A 170 -22.60 20.35 -7.13
CA THR A 170 -22.21 19.38 -8.17
C THR A 170 -21.09 19.85 -9.11
N HIS A 171 -20.79 21.15 -9.11
CA HIS A 171 -20.01 21.79 -10.18
C HIS A 171 -18.75 22.53 -9.73
N GLY A 172 -18.62 22.78 -8.40
CA GLY A 172 -17.46 23.45 -7.82
C GLY A 172 -17.50 24.97 -7.89
N TYR A 173 -18.68 25.60 -8.04
CA TYR A 173 -18.83 27.00 -7.75
C TYR A 173 -18.54 27.25 -6.27
N HIS A 174 -17.90 28.36 -5.95
CA HIS A 174 -17.39 28.59 -4.60
C HIS A 174 -18.46 28.53 -3.51
N ASP A 175 -18.15 27.82 -2.44
CA ASP A 175 -18.87 27.72 -1.18
C ASP A 175 -17.84 27.41 -0.09
N ASP A 176 -17.90 28.06 1.06
CA ASP A 176 -16.92 27.88 2.16
C ASP A 176 -16.89 26.43 2.68
N ASN A 177 -18.00 25.69 2.52
CA ASN A 177 -18.11 24.29 2.92
C ASN A 177 -17.75 23.31 1.77
N HIS A 178 -17.33 23.83 0.60
CA HIS A 178 -16.94 23.04 -0.55
C HIS A 178 -15.44 22.96 -0.67
N TYR A 179 -14.83 21.95 -0.07
CA TYR A 179 -13.38 21.82 0.03
C TYR A 179 -12.91 20.39 -0.24
N THR A 180 -11.63 20.26 -0.54
CA THR A 180 -10.94 19.00 -0.81
C THR A 180 -9.46 19.11 -0.45
N THR A 181 -8.66 18.08 -0.75
CA THR A 181 -7.20 18.09 -0.69
C THR A 181 -6.60 17.62 -2.02
N ALA A 182 -5.33 17.90 -2.27
CA ALA A 182 -4.67 17.39 -3.49
C ALA A 182 -4.63 15.86 -3.52
N TYR A 183 -4.46 15.22 -2.38
CA TYR A 183 -4.52 13.77 -2.24
C TYR A 183 -5.91 13.20 -2.56
N ASP A 184 -6.97 13.82 -2.05
CA ASP A 184 -8.34 13.38 -2.30
C ASP A 184 -8.73 13.57 -3.78
N VAL A 185 -8.29 14.67 -4.39
CA VAL A 185 -8.45 14.88 -5.85
C VAL A 185 -7.76 13.78 -6.65
N TYR A 186 -6.58 13.33 -6.23
CA TYR A 186 -5.92 12.18 -6.85
C TYR A 186 -6.78 10.92 -6.74
N LEU A 187 -7.30 10.59 -5.54
CA LEU A 187 -8.15 9.41 -5.34
C LEU A 187 -9.35 9.41 -6.28
N MET A 188 -10.06 10.52 -6.35
CA MET A 188 -11.21 10.72 -7.22
C MET A 188 -10.82 10.60 -8.71
N SER A 189 -9.72 11.25 -9.11
CA SER A 189 -9.25 11.22 -10.50
C SER A 189 -8.82 9.83 -10.92
N LYS A 190 -8.11 9.11 -10.06
CA LYS A 190 -7.73 7.71 -10.27
C LYS A 190 -8.94 6.82 -10.49
N GLU A 191 -9.99 6.96 -9.66
CA GLU A 191 -11.19 6.17 -9.80
C GLU A 191 -11.92 6.47 -11.11
N ALA A 192 -12.11 7.75 -11.44
CA ALA A 192 -12.74 8.18 -12.69
C ALA A 192 -11.97 7.69 -13.94
N MET A 193 -10.64 7.67 -13.88
CA MET A 193 -9.79 7.18 -14.98
C MET A 193 -9.89 5.67 -15.21
N LYS A 194 -10.55 4.89 -14.35
CA LYS A 194 -10.87 3.48 -14.64
C LYS A 194 -11.92 3.32 -15.73
N HIS A 195 -12.85 4.28 -15.85
CA HIS A 195 -13.90 4.26 -16.86
C HIS A 195 -13.37 4.66 -18.24
N GLU A 196 -13.55 3.80 -19.23
CA GLU A 196 -13.09 4.05 -20.60
C GLU A 196 -13.74 5.31 -21.22
N THR A 197 -15.05 5.47 -20.99
CA THR A 197 -15.79 6.66 -21.43
C THR A 197 -15.19 7.94 -20.84
N PHE A 198 -14.82 7.93 -19.54
CA PHE A 198 -14.19 9.09 -18.92
C PHE A 198 -12.86 9.42 -19.57
N ARG A 199 -11.98 8.43 -19.75
CA ARG A 199 -10.67 8.60 -20.42
C ARG A 199 -10.84 9.17 -21.83
N THR A 200 -11.78 8.64 -22.59
CA THR A 200 -12.08 9.12 -23.96
C THR A 200 -12.49 10.58 -23.94
N ILE A 201 -13.37 11.00 -23.04
CA ILE A 201 -13.85 12.38 -22.97
C ILE A 201 -12.71 13.31 -22.57
N VAL A 202 -12.00 13.03 -21.46
CA VAL A 202 -10.98 13.98 -20.94
C VAL A 202 -9.74 14.09 -21.81
N SER A 203 -9.51 13.13 -22.72
CA SER A 203 -8.44 13.20 -23.73
C SER A 203 -8.89 13.87 -25.04
N SER A 204 -10.17 14.19 -25.19
CA SER A 204 -10.71 14.80 -26.40
C SER A 204 -10.38 16.29 -26.48
N LEU A 205 -9.98 16.76 -27.66
CA LEU A 205 -9.73 18.18 -27.93
C LEU A 205 -11.01 19.00 -27.99
N ASN A 206 -12.03 18.42 -28.61
CA ASN A 206 -13.35 18.99 -28.80
C ASN A 206 -14.39 17.88 -28.96
N TYR A 207 -15.64 18.28 -28.92
CA TYR A 207 -16.78 17.41 -29.17
C TYR A 207 -17.88 18.21 -29.89
N THR A 208 -18.53 17.62 -30.88
CA THR A 208 -19.68 18.21 -31.54
C THR A 208 -20.96 17.68 -30.91
N MET A 209 -21.58 18.51 -30.07
CA MET A 209 -22.89 18.20 -29.50
C MET A 209 -23.94 18.31 -30.64
N PRO A 210 -24.79 17.30 -30.81
CA PRO A 210 -25.83 17.34 -31.83
C PRO A 210 -26.86 18.43 -31.57
N ALA A 211 -27.66 18.74 -32.61
CA ALA A 211 -28.83 19.60 -32.46
C ALA A 211 -29.83 18.99 -31.44
N THR A 212 -30.53 19.86 -30.71
CA THR A 212 -31.54 19.48 -29.73
C THR A 212 -32.86 20.20 -30.04
N ASN A 213 -33.90 19.92 -29.23
CA ASN A 213 -35.21 20.60 -29.35
C ASN A 213 -35.11 22.14 -29.17
N LEU A 214 -34.10 22.65 -28.43
CA LEU A 214 -33.91 24.08 -28.17
C LEU A 214 -32.69 24.68 -28.87
N HIS A 215 -31.79 23.85 -29.41
CA HIS A 215 -30.64 24.25 -30.23
C HIS A 215 -30.75 23.54 -31.58
N PRO A 216 -31.23 24.20 -32.65
CA PRO A 216 -31.42 23.56 -33.94
C PRO A 216 -30.11 23.31 -34.69
N GLU A 217 -28.98 23.87 -34.22
CA GLU A 217 -27.66 23.73 -34.81
C GLU A 217 -26.74 22.96 -33.85
N GLU A 218 -25.76 22.24 -34.41
CA GLU A 218 -24.72 21.58 -33.64
C GLU A 218 -23.83 22.58 -32.90
N ARG A 219 -23.37 22.24 -31.70
CA ARG A 219 -22.47 23.05 -30.88
C ARG A 219 -21.10 22.38 -30.74
N ILE A 220 -20.02 23.04 -31.17
CA ILE A 220 -18.67 22.56 -30.95
C ILE A 220 -18.17 23.04 -29.60
N ILE A 221 -18.08 22.14 -28.64
CA ILE A 221 -17.49 22.39 -27.33
C ILE A 221 -16.02 21.95 -27.32
N ARG A 222 -15.18 22.63 -26.54
CA ARG A 222 -13.73 22.47 -26.59
C ARG A 222 -13.13 22.34 -25.19
N SER A 223 -12.03 21.54 -25.11
CA SER A 223 -11.32 21.33 -23.86
C SER A 223 -10.70 22.62 -23.33
N THR A 224 -10.82 22.81 -22.01
CA THR A 224 -10.13 23.87 -21.25
C THR A 224 -8.71 23.47 -20.85
N ASN A 225 -8.34 22.19 -21.00
CA ASN A 225 -7.02 21.69 -20.62
C ASN A 225 -5.98 22.03 -21.71
N ALA A 226 -5.12 23.01 -21.42
CA ALA A 226 -4.08 23.43 -22.36
C ALA A 226 -2.91 22.44 -22.49
N LEU A 227 -2.80 21.42 -21.64
CA LEU A 227 -1.87 20.32 -21.85
C LEU A 227 -2.27 19.46 -23.07
N ILE A 228 -3.56 19.49 -23.44
CA ILE A 228 -4.14 18.70 -24.52
C ILE A 228 -4.50 19.58 -25.72
N SER A 229 -5.04 20.79 -25.49
CA SER A 229 -5.66 21.63 -26.52
C SER A 229 -5.11 23.06 -26.52
N ASN A 230 -4.64 23.53 -27.68
CA ASN A 230 -4.21 24.93 -27.89
C ASN A 230 -5.36 25.88 -28.22
N PHE A 231 -6.63 25.55 -27.97
CA PHE A 231 -7.74 26.37 -28.45
C PHE A 231 -7.93 27.67 -27.65
N ARG A 232 -7.95 27.57 -26.30
CA ARG A 232 -8.18 28.72 -25.39
C ARG A 232 -6.86 29.36 -24.94
N ILE A 233 -5.91 28.51 -24.54
CA ILE A 233 -4.61 28.87 -24.00
C ILE A 233 -3.58 28.08 -24.79
N THR A 234 -2.54 28.74 -25.27
CA THR A 234 -1.52 28.15 -26.14
C THR A 234 -0.16 28.07 -25.43
N GLY A 235 0.70 27.16 -25.89
CA GLY A 235 2.08 27.06 -25.42
C GLY A 235 2.31 26.05 -24.28
N TYR A 236 1.30 25.25 -23.92
CA TYR A 236 1.38 24.27 -22.81
C TYR A 236 1.18 22.82 -23.24
N LEU A 237 1.06 22.53 -24.53
CA LEU A 237 0.84 21.15 -24.97
C LEU A 237 1.90 20.22 -24.42
N TYR A 238 1.44 19.15 -23.78
CA TYR A 238 2.29 18.08 -23.28
C TYR A 238 1.89 16.77 -23.95
N ARG A 239 2.77 16.26 -24.81
CA ARG A 239 2.45 15.15 -25.74
C ARG A 239 1.99 13.86 -25.07
N TYR A 240 2.29 13.69 -23.79
CA TYR A 240 1.91 12.51 -23.01
C TYR A 240 0.63 12.70 -22.20
N ALA A 241 0.07 13.93 -22.15
CA ALA A 241 -1.12 14.24 -21.39
C ALA A 241 -2.34 13.47 -21.91
N THR A 242 -3.12 12.88 -20.99
CA THR A 242 -4.32 12.09 -21.28
C THR A 242 -5.59 12.60 -20.57
N GLY A 243 -5.48 13.64 -19.75
CA GLY A 243 -6.60 14.26 -19.01
C GLY A 243 -6.06 15.23 -17.95
N VAL A 244 -6.80 15.64 -16.93
CA VAL A 244 -8.14 15.23 -16.52
C VAL A 244 -9.07 16.45 -16.49
N LYS A 245 -8.85 17.43 -15.55
CA LYS A 245 -9.77 18.56 -15.36
C LYS A 245 -9.08 19.78 -14.77
N THR A 246 -9.38 20.95 -15.34
CA THR A 246 -9.02 22.28 -14.84
C THR A 246 -10.04 22.81 -13.86
N GLY A 247 -9.62 23.66 -12.92
CA GLY A 247 -10.50 24.40 -12.01
C GLY A 247 -9.98 25.81 -11.78
N PHE A 248 -10.88 26.77 -11.63
CA PHE A 248 -10.58 28.13 -11.22
C PHE A 248 -11.78 28.79 -10.57
N THR A 249 -11.57 29.38 -9.40
CA THR A 249 -12.36 30.46 -8.82
C THR A 249 -11.36 31.44 -8.18
N PRO A 250 -11.74 32.71 -7.91
CA PRO A 250 -10.83 33.63 -7.24
C PRO A 250 -10.28 33.08 -5.91
N GLU A 251 -11.10 32.35 -5.17
CA GLU A 251 -10.75 31.79 -3.86
C GLU A 251 -9.86 30.53 -3.99
N ALA A 252 -10.12 29.69 -4.99
CA ALA A 252 -9.35 28.47 -5.23
C ALA A 252 -7.98 28.74 -5.85
N GLY A 253 -7.84 29.84 -6.63
CA GLY A 253 -6.75 30.00 -7.58
C GLY A 253 -6.87 29.01 -8.77
N TYR A 254 -5.82 28.83 -9.51
CA TYR A 254 -5.78 27.87 -10.61
C TYR A 254 -5.44 26.47 -10.10
N CYS A 255 -6.27 25.51 -10.49
CA CYS A 255 -6.14 24.11 -10.10
C CYS A 255 -6.18 23.20 -11.32
N LEU A 256 -5.39 22.12 -11.30
CA LEU A 256 -5.36 21.12 -12.36
C LEU A 256 -5.14 19.72 -11.76
N SER A 257 -6.03 18.81 -12.09
CA SER A 257 -5.75 17.39 -12.07
C SER A 257 -5.34 17.00 -13.50
N ALA A 258 -4.14 16.47 -13.67
CA ALA A 258 -3.60 16.04 -14.97
C ALA A 258 -3.15 14.60 -14.91
N SER A 259 -3.40 13.86 -15.97
CA SER A 259 -2.88 12.51 -16.18
C SER A 259 -2.00 12.47 -17.42
N ALA A 260 -1.02 11.60 -17.41
CA ALA A 260 -0.15 11.36 -18.54
C ALA A 260 0.25 9.88 -18.62
N THR A 261 0.46 9.40 -19.84
CA THR A 261 0.98 8.08 -20.13
C THR A 261 2.22 8.19 -21.00
N LYS A 262 3.34 7.66 -20.55
CA LYS A 262 4.60 7.61 -21.30
C LYS A 262 5.12 6.19 -21.26
N GLU A 263 5.24 5.56 -22.44
CA GLU A 263 5.50 4.12 -22.54
C GLU A 263 4.42 3.32 -21.78
N ASP A 264 4.80 2.46 -20.87
CA ASP A 264 3.86 1.62 -20.08
C ASP A 264 3.54 2.21 -18.70
N ARG A 265 3.93 3.47 -18.42
CA ARG A 265 3.72 4.11 -17.13
C ARG A 265 2.65 5.17 -17.17
N ASN A 266 1.80 5.17 -16.15
CA ASN A 266 0.77 6.17 -15.92
C ASN A 266 1.14 7.03 -14.71
N LEU A 267 0.96 8.34 -14.82
CA LEU A 267 1.11 9.25 -13.69
C LEU A 267 -0.09 10.19 -13.62
N ILE A 268 -0.48 10.52 -12.38
CA ILE A 268 -1.48 11.56 -12.11
C ILE A 268 -0.83 12.62 -11.23
N SER A 269 -0.86 13.87 -11.70
CA SER A 269 -0.46 15.04 -10.92
C SER A 269 -1.68 15.88 -10.56
N VAL A 270 -1.67 16.42 -9.34
CA VAL A 270 -2.65 17.43 -8.92
C VAL A 270 -1.88 18.64 -8.42
N VAL A 271 -2.20 19.82 -8.94
CA VAL A 271 -1.69 21.10 -8.45
C VAL A 271 -2.86 21.99 -8.11
N MET A 272 -2.82 22.63 -6.94
CA MET A 272 -3.91 23.47 -6.43
C MET A 272 -3.40 24.79 -5.89
N GLY A 273 -4.22 25.83 -6.05
CA GLY A 273 -3.87 27.15 -5.55
C GLY A 273 -2.70 27.81 -6.28
N CYS A 274 -2.51 27.48 -7.56
CA CYS A 274 -1.53 28.17 -8.39
C CYS A 274 -2.01 29.58 -8.70
N GLU A 275 -1.06 30.49 -8.88
CA GLU A 275 -1.32 31.85 -9.27
C GLU A 275 -0.87 32.04 -10.74
N ARG A 276 -1.42 33.02 -11.40
CA ARG A 276 -0.90 33.44 -12.69
C ARG A 276 0.31 34.36 -12.46
N GLU A 277 1.35 34.23 -13.29
CA GLU A 277 2.52 35.07 -13.18
C GLU A 277 2.13 36.56 -13.32
N GLU A 278 2.67 37.37 -12.42
CA GLU A 278 2.41 38.81 -12.41
C GLU A 278 2.87 39.47 -13.74
N GLY A 279 2.02 40.29 -14.29
CA GLY A 279 2.30 40.98 -15.55
C GLY A 279 2.16 40.14 -16.82
N ALA A 280 1.91 38.84 -16.71
CA ALA A 280 1.67 37.97 -17.86
C ALA A 280 0.37 38.31 -18.58
N THR A 281 0.41 38.32 -19.91
CA THR A 281 -0.73 38.66 -20.79
C THR A 281 -1.06 37.52 -21.75
N GLY A 282 -2.28 37.52 -22.26
CA GLY A 282 -2.73 36.51 -23.22
C GLY A 282 -2.66 35.11 -22.66
N SER A 283 -2.01 34.18 -23.37
CA SER A 283 -1.85 32.78 -22.96
C SER A 283 -0.65 32.51 -22.01
N ALA A 284 0.15 33.55 -21.68
CA ALA A 284 1.31 33.35 -20.80
C ALA A 284 0.94 33.29 -19.32
N GLY A 285 1.84 32.75 -18.50
CA GLY A 285 1.81 32.82 -17.04
C GLY A 285 0.78 31.93 -16.34
N TYR A 286 0.19 30.96 -17.03
CA TYR A 286 -0.69 29.96 -16.38
C TYR A 286 0.14 28.85 -15.77
N THR A 287 0.67 29.12 -14.57
CA THR A 287 1.66 28.26 -13.88
C THR A 287 1.16 26.83 -13.64
N TYR A 288 -0.14 26.64 -13.41
CA TYR A 288 -0.69 25.30 -13.17
C TYR A 288 -0.52 24.31 -14.34
N PHE A 289 -0.41 24.79 -15.58
CA PHE A 289 -0.09 23.93 -16.73
C PHE A 289 1.41 23.62 -16.80
N SER A 290 2.26 24.65 -16.65
CA SER A 290 3.72 24.43 -16.67
C SER A 290 4.19 23.59 -15.48
N GLU A 291 3.65 23.81 -14.29
CA GLU A 291 3.98 23.02 -13.11
C GLU A 291 3.53 21.57 -13.24
N SER A 292 2.30 21.34 -13.74
CA SER A 292 1.82 19.96 -13.96
C SER A 292 2.66 19.20 -14.99
N SER A 293 2.98 19.83 -16.13
CA SER A 293 3.81 19.17 -17.15
C SER A 293 5.24 18.93 -16.66
N ARG A 294 5.82 19.88 -15.90
CA ARG A 294 7.14 19.76 -15.30
C ARG A 294 7.19 18.64 -14.27
N LEU A 295 6.15 18.55 -13.41
CA LEU A 295 6.04 17.53 -12.38
C LEU A 295 5.87 16.12 -12.99
N LEU A 296 5.02 16.00 -14.03
CA LEU A 296 4.84 14.74 -14.77
C LEU A 296 6.13 14.31 -15.47
N GLU A 297 6.82 15.21 -16.18
CA GLU A 297 8.06 14.91 -16.89
C GLU A 297 9.18 14.54 -15.89
N TRP A 298 9.25 15.24 -14.73
CA TRP A 298 10.17 14.90 -13.67
C TRP A 298 9.92 13.49 -13.14
N GLY A 299 8.64 13.11 -12.88
CA GLY A 299 8.29 11.76 -12.43
C GLY A 299 8.69 10.68 -13.44
N PHE A 300 8.45 10.92 -14.74
CA PHE A 300 8.86 9.96 -15.78
C PHE A 300 10.37 9.81 -15.93
N ASN A 301 11.12 10.89 -15.76
CA ASN A 301 12.56 10.89 -16.01
C ASN A 301 13.39 10.46 -14.80
N ASN A 302 12.88 10.64 -13.58
CA ASN A 302 13.65 10.46 -12.37
C ASN A 302 13.27 9.20 -11.56
N PHE A 303 12.24 8.49 -11.96
CA PHE A 303 11.81 7.26 -11.29
C PHE A 303 11.80 6.09 -12.27
N SER A 304 12.17 4.94 -11.76
CA SER A 304 12.05 3.67 -12.50
C SER A 304 11.64 2.54 -11.55
N ARG A 305 11.02 1.50 -12.10
CA ARG A 305 10.69 0.31 -11.34
C ARG A 305 11.99 -0.43 -10.99
N GLN A 306 12.25 -0.60 -9.71
CA GLN A 306 13.44 -1.26 -9.20
C GLN A 306 13.03 -2.45 -8.32
N VAL A 307 13.79 -3.54 -8.42
CA VAL A 307 13.63 -4.68 -7.51
C VAL A 307 14.30 -4.32 -6.19
N MET A 308 13.51 -4.20 -5.13
CA MET A 308 13.99 -3.88 -3.79
C MET A 308 14.42 -5.13 -3.01
N LEU A 309 13.73 -6.25 -3.23
CA LEU A 309 13.97 -7.49 -2.51
C LEU A 309 13.53 -8.68 -3.35
N ASP A 310 14.41 -9.66 -3.51
CA ASP A 310 14.13 -10.92 -4.18
C ASP A 310 14.95 -12.09 -3.59
N GLY A 311 14.85 -13.25 -4.19
CA GLY A 311 15.59 -14.47 -3.80
C GLY A 311 17.10 -14.37 -3.95
N THR A 312 17.67 -13.29 -4.49
CA THR A 312 19.13 -13.08 -4.62
C THR A 312 19.76 -12.44 -3.39
N LYS A 313 18.96 -11.89 -2.46
CA LYS A 313 19.44 -11.31 -1.18
C LYS A 313 20.23 -12.34 -0.38
N ARG A 314 21.47 -12.03 0.01
CA ARG A 314 22.41 -12.96 0.67
C ARG A 314 22.69 -12.67 2.15
N ASP A 315 22.64 -11.41 2.58
CA ASP A 315 22.94 -11.01 3.96
C ASP A 315 21.73 -11.29 4.87
N ILE A 316 21.33 -12.56 4.96
CA ILE A 316 20.20 -13.01 5.76
C ILE A 316 20.71 -13.87 6.91
N PRO A 317 20.24 -13.66 8.16
CA PRO A 317 20.60 -14.50 9.28
C PRO A 317 20.28 -15.97 9.04
N GLU A 318 21.19 -16.86 9.45
CA GLU A 318 20.98 -18.30 9.42
C GLU A 318 20.16 -18.74 10.64
N VAL A 319 19.45 -19.84 10.50
CA VAL A 319 18.73 -20.50 11.62
C VAL A 319 19.47 -21.75 12.02
N GLU A 320 19.76 -21.89 13.33
CA GLU A 320 20.34 -23.10 13.89
C GLU A 320 19.39 -24.29 13.74
N VAL A 321 19.94 -25.44 13.31
CA VAL A 321 19.19 -26.70 13.21
C VAL A 321 19.74 -27.69 14.21
N THR A 322 18.94 -28.03 15.21
CA THR A 322 19.30 -29.06 16.17
C THR A 322 18.98 -30.45 15.62
N LEU A 323 19.79 -31.45 15.97
CA LEU A 323 19.68 -32.83 15.51
C LEU A 323 19.78 -32.99 13.98
N GLY A 324 20.38 -32.01 13.30
CA GLY A 324 20.61 -32.06 11.85
C GLY A 324 21.72 -33.03 11.49
N LYS A 325 21.57 -33.68 10.31
CA LYS A 325 22.57 -34.51 9.70
C LYS A 325 23.42 -33.63 8.77
N ASP A 326 24.73 -33.74 8.83
CA ASP A 326 25.72 -33.07 7.99
C ASP A 326 25.83 -31.54 8.19
N THR A 327 24.82 -30.86 8.75
CA THR A 327 24.85 -29.43 9.07
C THR A 327 24.00 -29.12 10.30
N ASN A 328 24.40 -28.09 11.06
CA ASN A 328 23.67 -27.58 12.22
C ASN A 328 23.06 -26.19 11.99
N TYR A 329 22.98 -25.73 10.75
CA TYR A 329 22.32 -24.48 10.36
C TYR A 329 21.64 -24.61 9.00
N VAL A 330 20.70 -23.73 8.73
CA VAL A 330 20.04 -23.60 7.43
C VAL A 330 20.07 -22.12 7.01
N THR A 331 20.49 -21.91 5.78
CA THR A 331 20.42 -20.59 5.12
C THR A 331 18.99 -20.32 4.66
N LEU A 332 18.60 -19.05 4.72
CA LEU A 332 17.27 -18.60 4.30
C LEU A 332 17.36 -17.82 2.99
N ALA A 333 16.25 -17.84 2.25
CA ALA A 333 16.06 -16.98 1.08
C ALA A 333 14.66 -16.36 1.10
N PRO A 334 14.48 -15.12 0.65
CA PRO A 334 13.16 -14.56 0.43
C PRO A 334 12.41 -15.37 -0.64
N GLN A 335 11.12 -15.62 -0.41
CA GLN A 335 10.25 -16.25 -1.38
C GLN A 335 9.34 -15.20 -2.03
N GLY A 336 9.63 -14.85 -3.28
CA GLY A 336 8.93 -13.82 -4.04
C GLY A 336 9.82 -12.65 -4.39
N GLU A 337 9.18 -11.57 -4.83
CA GLU A 337 9.83 -10.32 -5.25
C GLU A 337 9.02 -9.12 -4.74
N ILE A 338 9.69 -8.07 -4.30
CA ILE A 338 9.13 -6.75 -4.04
C ILE A 338 9.83 -5.78 -4.98
N SER A 339 9.05 -5.13 -5.83
CA SER A 339 9.51 -4.08 -6.73
C SER A 339 8.69 -2.82 -6.48
N ALA A 340 9.30 -1.66 -6.56
CA ALA A 340 8.67 -0.38 -6.40
C ALA A 340 9.19 0.64 -7.41
N LEU A 341 8.47 1.73 -7.59
CA LEU A 341 8.90 2.88 -8.37
C LEU A 341 9.75 3.77 -7.47
N LEU A 342 11.07 3.70 -7.62
CA LEU A 342 12.02 4.45 -6.81
C LEU A 342 12.76 5.51 -7.62
N PRO A 343 13.28 6.58 -6.98
CA PRO A 343 14.21 7.49 -7.61
C PRO A 343 15.41 6.74 -8.21
N ASN A 344 15.84 7.18 -9.39
CA ASN A 344 16.90 6.51 -10.14
C ASN A 344 18.28 6.55 -9.46
N ASP A 345 18.48 7.43 -8.48
CA ASP A 345 19.68 7.56 -7.67
C ASP A 345 19.68 6.70 -6.39
N VAL A 346 18.58 5.98 -6.12
CA VAL A 346 18.49 5.04 -4.99
C VAL A 346 19.28 3.78 -5.30
N SER A 347 20.14 3.40 -4.38
CA SER A 347 20.92 2.17 -4.42
C SER A 347 20.41 1.14 -3.41
N THR A 348 20.87 -0.09 -3.52
CA THR A 348 20.53 -1.14 -2.53
C THR A 348 21.06 -0.84 -1.12
N GLU A 349 22.04 0.06 -0.97
CA GLU A 349 22.59 0.51 0.32
C GLU A 349 21.65 1.46 1.05
N ASP A 350 20.76 2.15 0.32
CA ASP A 350 19.77 3.06 0.87
C ASP A 350 18.53 2.31 1.40
N LEU A 351 18.38 1.03 1.02
CA LEU A 351 17.27 0.18 1.44
C LEU A 351 17.55 -0.43 2.81
N LYS A 352 16.54 -0.38 3.69
CA LYS A 352 16.60 -1.01 5.00
C LYS A 352 15.83 -2.32 4.99
N TYR A 353 16.44 -3.35 5.57
CA TYR A 353 15.88 -4.69 5.66
C TYR A 353 15.72 -5.07 7.13
N ASP A 354 14.51 -5.45 7.52
CA ASP A 354 14.20 -5.94 8.85
C ASP A 354 13.82 -7.42 8.81
N TYR A 355 14.46 -8.21 9.66
CA TYR A 355 14.30 -9.67 9.72
C TYR A 355 13.53 -10.06 10.97
N THR A 356 12.55 -10.94 10.83
CA THR A 356 11.86 -11.58 11.95
C THR A 356 11.91 -13.08 11.78
N LEU A 357 12.70 -13.77 12.63
CA LEU A 357 12.79 -15.22 12.63
C LEU A 357 11.72 -15.82 13.54
N ASN A 358 11.07 -16.90 13.13
CA ASN A 358 10.06 -17.61 13.91
C ASN A 358 10.65 -18.22 15.18
N ALA A 359 11.93 -18.66 15.11
CA ALA A 359 12.69 -19.19 16.25
C ALA A 359 14.18 -19.01 15.97
N LYS A 360 15.00 -18.95 17.05
CA LYS A 360 16.45 -18.93 16.94
C LYS A 360 17.04 -20.27 16.49
N SER A 361 16.36 -21.36 16.83
CA SER A 361 16.74 -22.71 16.42
C SER A 361 15.50 -23.54 16.12
N VAL A 362 15.63 -24.52 15.21
CA VAL A 362 14.58 -25.47 14.82
C VAL A 362 15.12 -26.90 14.90
N GLU A 363 14.29 -27.88 15.22
CA GLU A 363 14.67 -29.29 15.25
C GLU A 363 14.53 -29.92 13.85
N ALA A 364 15.55 -30.64 13.40
CA ALA A 364 15.48 -31.38 12.15
C ALA A 364 14.37 -32.47 12.17
N PRO A 365 13.73 -32.80 11.03
CA PRO A 365 14.09 -32.37 9.69
C PRO A 365 13.55 -30.98 9.36
N VAL A 366 14.28 -30.23 8.53
CA VAL A 366 13.83 -28.99 7.90
C VAL A 366 13.71 -29.27 6.43
N GLU A 367 12.60 -28.90 5.82
CA GLU A 367 12.36 -29.10 4.40
C GLU A 367 12.73 -27.82 3.62
N GLN A 368 13.31 -27.98 2.44
CA GLN A 368 13.50 -26.83 1.52
C GLN A 368 12.17 -26.17 1.22
N GLY A 369 12.12 -24.82 1.32
CA GLY A 369 10.89 -24.05 1.17
C GLY A 369 10.08 -23.89 2.46
N GLN A 370 10.47 -24.54 3.57
CA GLN A 370 9.82 -24.32 4.87
C GLN A 370 10.03 -22.90 5.35
N GLN A 371 8.94 -22.21 5.68
CA GLN A 371 8.99 -20.84 6.19
C GLN A 371 9.53 -20.81 7.62
N LEU A 372 10.63 -20.08 7.82
CA LEU A 372 11.32 -19.95 9.12
C LEU A 372 11.37 -18.49 9.61
N GLY A 373 10.84 -17.55 8.84
CA GLY A 373 10.81 -16.13 9.20
C GLY A 373 10.13 -15.27 8.16
N THR A 374 10.34 -13.97 8.28
CA THR A 374 9.92 -12.95 7.32
C THR A 374 11.01 -11.90 7.18
N ILE A 375 11.05 -11.23 6.04
CA ILE A 375 11.90 -10.08 5.76
C ILE A 375 11.04 -8.98 5.18
N SER A 376 11.16 -7.77 5.72
CA SER A 376 10.57 -6.57 5.15
C SER A 376 11.63 -5.65 4.58
N VAL A 377 11.25 -4.88 3.57
CA VAL A 377 12.10 -3.86 2.97
C VAL A 377 11.43 -2.49 3.08
N SER A 378 12.22 -1.48 3.42
CA SER A 378 11.77 -0.10 3.54
C SER A 378 12.78 0.87 2.93
N PHE A 379 12.27 2.00 2.46
CA PHE A 379 13.03 3.14 1.98
C PHE A 379 12.42 4.43 2.53
N ASN A 380 13.24 5.36 2.96
CA ASN A 380 12.83 6.66 3.50
C ASN A 380 11.72 6.57 4.58
N GLY A 381 11.78 5.53 5.43
CA GLY A 381 10.81 5.30 6.52
C GLY A 381 9.49 4.65 6.11
N GLN A 382 9.25 4.44 4.82
CA GLN A 382 8.10 3.71 4.31
C GLN A 382 8.45 2.24 4.06
N THR A 383 7.60 1.31 4.52
CA THR A 383 7.72 -0.12 4.23
C THR A 383 6.99 -0.46 2.95
N TYR A 384 7.70 -1.08 1.99
CA TYR A 384 7.15 -1.46 0.68
C TYR A 384 6.59 -2.87 0.63
N GLY A 385 6.98 -3.72 1.56
CA GLY A 385 6.41 -5.05 1.67
C GLY A 385 7.18 -5.99 2.58
N THR A 386 6.65 -7.20 2.73
CA THR A 386 7.22 -8.27 3.54
C THR A 386 7.13 -9.59 2.77
N LEU A 387 8.23 -10.32 2.70
CA LEU A 387 8.30 -11.67 2.10
C LEU A 387 8.55 -12.73 3.16
N PRO A 388 8.07 -13.96 2.96
CA PRO A 388 8.47 -15.09 3.77
C PRO A 388 9.95 -15.43 3.54
N LEU A 389 10.65 -15.72 4.62
CA LEU A 389 11.98 -16.31 4.58
C LEU A 389 11.84 -17.82 4.68
N VAL A 390 12.32 -18.51 3.66
CA VAL A 390 12.21 -19.97 3.55
C VAL A 390 13.59 -20.63 3.55
N ALA A 391 13.63 -21.86 4.04
CA ALA A 391 14.84 -22.68 4.02
C ALA A 391 15.34 -22.91 2.58
N SER A 392 16.60 -22.56 2.30
CA SER A 392 17.21 -22.71 0.98
C SER A 392 17.55 -24.15 0.65
N ILE A 393 17.77 -24.99 1.66
CA ILE A 393 18.12 -26.42 1.57
C ILE A 393 17.29 -27.23 2.55
N SER A 394 17.15 -28.52 2.29
CA SER A 394 16.64 -29.48 3.27
C SER A 394 17.75 -29.95 4.21
N VAL A 395 17.44 -30.10 5.50
CA VAL A 395 18.33 -30.67 6.51
C VAL A 395 17.66 -31.91 7.10
N GLU A 396 18.19 -33.08 6.76
CA GLU A 396 17.70 -34.34 7.32
C GLU A 396 18.00 -34.46 8.83
N ARG A 397 17.21 -35.24 9.54
CA ARG A 397 17.48 -35.55 10.94
C ARG A 397 18.57 -36.62 11.06
N ASP A 398 19.55 -36.42 11.94
CA ASP A 398 20.52 -37.45 12.30
C ASP A 398 19.88 -38.51 13.22
N PRO A 399 19.82 -39.78 12.76
CA PRO A 399 19.16 -40.82 13.57
C PRO A 399 19.86 -41.14 14.89
N TRP A 400 21.20 -40.90 14.95
CA TRP A 400 21.97 -41.16 16.17
C TRP A 400 21.83 -40.04 17.19
N LEU A 401 21.97 -38.78 16.76
CA LEU A 401 21.74 -37.62 17.61
C LEU A 401 20.32 -37.59 18.16
N TYR A 402 19.33 -37.94 17.33
CA TYR A 402 17.93 -38.05 17.78
C TYR A 402 17.72 -39.09 18.84
N ARG A 403 18.38 -40.28 18.72
CA ARG A 403 18.31 -41.32 19.76
C ARG A 403 18.94 -40.85 21.05
N LEU A 404 20.07 -40.18 20.98
CA LEU A 404 20.77 -39.62 22.15
C LEU A 404 19.89 -38.55 22.85
N ASP A 405 19.34 -37.63 22.11
CA ASP A 405 18.42 -36.60 22.64
C ASP A 405 17.19 -37.22 23.31
N ARG A 406 16.61 -38.26 22.68
CA ARG A 406 15.49 -39.01 23.31
C ARG A 406 15.87 -39.70 24.58
N LEU A 407 17.06 -40.29 24.64
CA LEU A 407 17.59 -40.91 25.89
C LEU A 407 17.82 -39.83 26.95
N GLU A 408 18.46 -38.69 26.58
CA GLU A 408 18.68 -37.58 27.51
C GLU A 408 17.36 -37.04 28.07
N LYS A 409 16.40 -36.76 27.21
CA LYS A 409 15.06 -36.29 27.58
C LYS A 409 14.32 -37.33 28.46
N PHE A 410 14.47 -38.64 28.18
CA PHE A 410 13.91 -39.71 29.00
C PHE A 410 14.54 -39.74 30.39
N PHE A 411 15.87 -39.75 30.50
CA PHE A 411 16.56 -39.75 31.79
C PHE A 411 16.44 -38.42 32.54
N GLY A 412 16.14 -37.33 31.81
CA GLY A 412 15.85 -35.99 32.34
C GLY A 412 14.52 -35.91 33.12
N GLN A 413 13.58 -36.81 32.86
CA GLN A 413 12.25 -36.80 33.50
C GLN A 413 12.32 -37.10 35.00
N LEU A 414 11.60 -36.33 35.80
CA LEU A 414 11.63 -36.44 37.27
C LEU A 414 11.33 -37.86 37.78
N TRP A 415 10.31 -38.48 37.20
CA TRP A 415 9.92 -39.83 37.60
C TRP A 415 11.01 -40.88 37.31
N VAL A 416 11.76 -40.74 36.20
CA VAL A 416 12.89 -41.62 35.87
C VAL A 416 14.02 -41.43 36.85
N LYS A 417 14.37 -40.17 37.19
CA LYS A 417 15.37 -39.85 38.20
C LYS A 417 15.01 -40.46 39.57
N VAL A 418 13.74 -40.33 39.98
CA VAL A 418 13.22 -40.94 41.21
C VAL A 418 13.32 -42.47 41.14
N LEU A 419 12.94 -43.10 40.02
CA LEU A 419 13.02 -44.53 39.81
C LEU A 419 14.49 -45.02 39.91
N LEU A 420 15.44 -44.32 39.28
CA LEU A 420 16.87 -44.67 39.35
C LEU A 420 17.40 -44.55 40.76
N VAL A 421 17.00 -43.57 41.55
CA VAL A 421 17.37 -43.42 42.96
C VAL A 421 16.80 -44.59 43.77
N VAL A 422 15.53 -44.96 43.55
CA VAL A 422 14.92 -46.14 44.24
C VAL A 422 15.64 -47.43 43.88
N ILE A 423 15.96 -47.63 42.58
CA ILE A 423 16.74 -48.82 42.15
C ILE A 423 18.11 -48.82 42.82
N LEU A 424 18.82 -47.67 42.86
CA LEU A 424 20.12 -47.56 43.52
C LEU A 424 20.04 -47.92 44.99
N ILE A 425 19.05 -47.37 45.70
CA ILE A 425 18.81 -47.73 47.15
C ILE A 425 18.56 -49.20 47.28
N LEU A 426 17.79 -49.78 46.38
CA LEU A 426 17.45 -51.23 46.43
C LEU A 426 18.68 -52.13 46.21
N VAL A 427 19.53 -51.71 45.20
CA VAL A 427 20.81 -52.40 44.92
C VAL A 427 21.76 -52.32 46.13
N VAL A 428 21.90 -51.11 46.70
CA VAL A 428 22.72 -50.92 47.92
C VAL A 428 22.21 -51.77 49.06
N PHE A 429 20.91 -51.78 49.27
CA PHE A 429 20.27 -52.65 50.30
C PHE A 429 20.55 -54.16 50.08
N LEU A 430 20.41 -54.63 48.83
CA LEU A 430 20.69 -56.01 48.48
C LEU A 430 22.16 -56.38 48.69
N VAL A 431 23.10 -55.50 48.33
CA VAL A 431 24.53 -55.68 48.55
C VAL A 431 24.85 -55.71 50.04
N LEU A 432 24.32 -54.77 50.81
CA LEU A 432 24.48 -54.73 52.25
C LEU A 432 23.90 -55.97 52.91
N ARG A 433 22.69 -56.39 52.49
CA ARG A 433 22.06 -57.64 52.95
C ARG A 433 22.95 -58.85 52.66
N ARG A 434 23.54 -58.95 51.49
CA ARG A 434 24.45 -60.05 51.11
C ARG A 434 25.74 -60.05 51.93
N LEU A 435 26.32 -58.86 52.18
CA LEU A 435 27.49 -58.72 53.03
C LEU A 435 27.24 -59.01 54.47
N LEU A 436 26.12 -58.61 55.02
CA LEU A 436 25.75 -58.81 56.45
C LEU A 436 25.20 -60.22 56.77
N PHE A 437 24.51 -60.86 55.83
CA PHE A 437 23.82 -62.10 56.04
C PHE A 437 24.32 -63.27 55.14
N GLY A 438 25.34 -63.06 54.29
CA GLY A 438 25.81 -64.04 53.31
C GLY A 438 26.92 -65.00 53.80
N SER A 439 27.19 -65.09 55.13
CA SER A 439 28.21 -65.98 55.68
C SER A 439 27.68 -66.83 56.81
N ARG A 440 26.93 -67.83 56.47
CA ARG A 440 26.77 -69.05 57.27
C ARG A 440 26.16 -70.16 56.40
N ARG A 441 27.03 -70.91 55.68
CA ARG A 441 26.80 -72.33 55.41
C ARG A 441 28.01 -73.11 55.90
N GLY A 442 27.85 -73.66 57.09
CA GLY A 442 28.81 -74.50 57.77
C GLY A 442 29.18 -75.77 57.01
N ARG A 443 30.41 -76.06 57.11
CA ARG A 443 30.99 -77.36 56.87
C ARG A 443 30.17 -78.44 57.67
N TYR A 444 29.63 -79.38 56.96
CA TYR A 444 29.43 -80.75 57.54
C TYR A 444 30.12 -81.72 56.59
N GLY A 445 31.15 -82.34 57.12
CA GLY A 445 31.88 -83.41 56.51
C GLY A 445 31.22 -84.75 56.72
N SER A 446 31.69 -85.65 55.97
CA SER A 446 32.08 -87.03 56.42
C SER A 446 31.50 -88.16 55.54
N HIS A 447 32.45 -88.86 55.04
CA HIS A 447 32.60 -90.34 54.93
C HIS A 447 31.83 -91.11 53.85
N SER A 448 32.60 -91.68 53.02
CA SER A 448 32.95 -93.08 52.75
C SER A 448 31.95 -93.95 51.99
N GLY A 449 32.55 -94.64 51.03
CA GLY A 449 32.01 -95.91 50.53
C GLY A 449 31.87 -95.95 49.01
N GLY A 450 32.77 -96.46 48.34
CA GLY A 450 33.14 -97.70 47.70
C GLY A 450 32.17 -98.17 46.62
N GLY A 451 32.72 -98.52 45.48
CA GLY A 451 32.11 -99.55 44.67
C GLY A 451 31.99 -99.19 43.18
N ARG A 452 33.02 -99.52 42.45
CA ARG A 452 33.16 -100.38 41.27
C ARG A 452 32.17 -100.31 40.11
N ARG A 453 32.75 -100.10 38.97
CA ARG A 453 32.52 -100.74 37.63
C ARG A 453 31.15 -100.49 36.97
N SER A 454 31.12 -100.10 35.68
CA SER A 454 31.45 -100.90 34.51
C SER A 454 31.29 -100.05 33.23
N ARG A 455 32.18 -100.32 32.27
CA ARG A 455 32.14 -100.05 30.87
C ARG A 455 30.81 -100.26 30.19
N TYR A 456 30.49 -99.50 29.15
CA TYR A 456 30.28 -99.95 27.74
C TYR A 456 30.01 -98.75 26.78
N THR A 457 30.77 -98.53 25.85
CA THR A 457 30.82 -98.49 24.41
C THR A 457 29.55 -98.17 23.64
N GLY A 458 29.72 -97.40 22.66
CA GLY A 458 28.97 -97.48 21.37
C GLY A 458 28.39 -96.16 20.86
N SER A 459 28.98 -95.57 20.00
CA SER A 459 28.97 -95.46 18.54
C SER A 459 28.00 -94.41 17.97
N ARG A 460 28.58 -93.55 17.21
CA ARG A 460 27.95 -92.72 16.11
C ARG A 460 27.10 -93.61 15.17
N PRO A 461 26.26 -93.03 14.26
CA PRO A 461 26.57 -91.99 13.38
C PRO A 461 25.40 -91.03 12.89
N GLN A 462 25.80 -89.96 12.31
CA GLN A 462 25.32 -89.28 11.09
C GLN A 462 23.85 -89.30 10.67
N ARG A 463 23.24 -88.13 10.62
CA ARG A 463 23.01 -87.43 9.36
C ARG A 463 22.67 -85.93 9.63
#